data_952e569500c59106f52062700949c8d2
#
_entry.id   952e569500c59106f52062700949c8d2
#
_cell.length_a   1.000
_cell.length_b   1.000
_cell.length_c   1.000
_cell.angle_alpha   90.00
_cell.angle_beta   90.00
_cell.angle_gamma   90.00
#
_symmetry.space_group_name_H-M   'P 1'
#
loop_
_entity.id
_entity.type
_entity.pdbx_description
1 polymer ?
#
loop_
_entity_poly.entity_id
_entity_poly.type
_entity_poly.pdbx_seq_one_letter_code
_entity_poly.pdbx_strand_id
1 'polypeptide(L)'
;MSEQTTERDHLFLSLREAQLALCFDFRHYEPQLLLFCELIRLMSDGNTLFRRDADKNGLWISQPGRRKMRWIEGAELVEYMCEAVSNENLNLDMLAAICSRVFRTRAVPGETPDTGEIGIRIDTGMESFRCQQCGQCCRNLDYRDALTEEDVKRLEALGRNDILDRVGKFKSPEGKPIYRIWMKQGKLELEEECPFLKKIPTENRWCCLIHDVKPTICRQYPVSRKHASMTGCPGFDKD
;
A
#
# COMPACT_ATOMS: atom_id res chain seq x y z
N MET A 1 -9.12 -24.00 -15.14
CA MET A 1 -9.15 -23.15 -13.92
C MET A 1 -7.76 -22.91 -13.33
N SER A 2 -6.69 -22.78 -14.12
CA SER A 2 -5.31 -22.79 -13.62
C SER A 2 -4.41 -21.65 -14.11
N GLU A 3 -4.87 -20.73 -14.96
CA GLU A 3 -4.01 -19.65 -15.47
C GLU A 3 -4.21 -18.27 -14.82
N GLN A 4 -5.29 -18.05 -14.10
CA GLN A 4 -5.51 -16.75 -13.43
C GLN A 4 -4.90 -16.66 -12.02
N THR A 5 -4.30 -17.70 -11.50
CA THR A 5 -3.73 -17.74 -10.14
C THR A 5 -2.30 -17.19 -10.11
N THR A 6 -1.52 -17.38 -11.17
CA THR A 6 -0.10 -17.05 -11.21
C THR A 6 0.21 -15.53 -11.22
N GLU A 7 -0.60 -14.70 -11.85
CA GLU A 7 -0.39 -13.24 -11.88
C GLU A 7 -0.65 -12.55 -10.53
N ARG A 8 -1.42 -13.19 -9.63
CA ARG A 8 -1.71 -12.62 -8.29
C ARG A 8 -0.64 -12.96 -7.25
N ASP A 9 0.15 -14.01 -7.48
CA ASP A 9 1.08 -14.52 -6.49
C ASP A 9 2.42 -13.78 -6.53
N HIS A 10 2.77 -13.23 -7.69
CA HIS A 10 3.99 -12.47 -7.91
C HIS A 10 3.71 -11.16 -8.64
N LEU A 11 4.48 -10.14 -8.28
CA LEU A 11 4.53 -8.86 -8.98
C LEU A 11 5.97 -8.65 -9.45
N PHE A 12 6.15 -8.33 -10.73
CA PHE A 12 7.43 -7.86 -11.24
C PHE A 12 7.42 -6.34 -11.29
N LEU A 13 8.50 -5.73 -10.80
CA LEU A 13 8.74 -4.30 -10.87
C LEU A 13 10.09 -4.07 -11.52
N SER A 14 10.16 -3.20 -12.52
CA SER A 14 11.42 -2.64 -12.99
C SER A 14 12.16 -1.93 -11.85
N LEU A 15 13.44 -1.64 -12.02
CA LEU A 15 14.21 -0.92 -10.99
C LEU A 15 13.53 0.39 -10.58
N ARG A 16 13.08 1.16 -11.57
CA ARG A 16 12.42 2.45 -11.34
C ARG A 16 11.08 2.28 -10.62
N GLU A 17 10.28 1.30 -11.00
CA GLU A 17 8.99 1.03 -10.34
C GLU A 17 9.19 0.57 -8.91
N ALA A 18 10.20 -0.27 -8.64
CA ALA A 18 10.53 -0.68 -7.28
C ALA A 18 10.92 0.52 -6.40
N GLN A 19 11.76 1.43 -6.89
CA GLN A 19 12.14 2.66 -6.20
C GLN A 19 10.93 3.57 -5.94
N LEU A 20 10.06 3.75 -6.94
CA LEU A 20 8.83 4.54 -6.80
C LEU A 20 7.86 3.91 -5.77
N ALA A 21 7.72 2.59 -5.78
CA ALA A 21 6.87 1.87 -4.83
C ALA A 21 7.38 1.99 -3.40
N LEU A 22 8.71 1.96 -3.19
CA LEU A 22 9.34 2.21 -1.89
C LEU A 22 9.08 3.63 -1.41
N CYS A 23 9.29 4.63 -2.27
CA CYS A 23 9.03 6.03 -1.93
C CYS A 23 7.55 6.29 -1.63
N PHE A 24 6.65 5.64 -2.38
CA PHE A 24 5.22 5.70 -2.09
C PHE A 24 4.90 5.13 -0.71
N ASP A 25 5.46 3.97 -0.37
CA ASP A 25 5.29 3.35 0.96
C ASP A 25 5.79 4.27 2.08
N PHE A 26 6.97 4.85 1.94
CA PHE A 26 7.54 5.74 2.94
C PHE A 26 6.71 7.01 3.18
N ARG A 27 6.09 7.56 2.13
CA ARG A 27 5.22 8.74 2.22
C ARG A 27 3.83 8.43 2.71
N HIS A 28 3.32 7.24 2.38
CA HIS A 28 1.96 6.85 2.73
C HIS A 28 1.84 6.43 4.19
N TYR A 29 2.80 5.68 4.67
CA TYR A 29 2.86 5.26 6.06
C TYR A 29 3.83 6.16 6.81
N GLU A 30 3.40 6.84 7.86
CA GLU A 30 4.23 7.72 8.70
C GLU A 30 5.65 7.17 8.96
N PRO A 31 6.66 8.00 9.32
CA PRO A 31 8.03 7.57 9.47
C PRO A 31 8.16 6.30 10.32
N GLN A 32 8.47 5.20 9.67
CA GLN A 32 8.65 3.89 10.30
C GLN A 32 10.09 3.80 10.84
N LEU A 33 10.40 4.49 11.93
CA LEU A 33 11.76 4.71 12.43
C LEU A 33 12.59 3.44 12.57
N LEU A 34 12.01 2.34 13.06
CA LEU A 34 12.74 1.07 13.20
C LEU A 34 13.12 0.49 11.83
N LEU A 35 12.19 0.51 10.89
CA LEU A 35 12.45 0.11 9.52
C LEU A 35 13.52 0.99 8.88
N PHE A 36 13.44 2.31 9.04
CA PHE A 36 14.42 3.25 8.50
C PHE A 36 15.82 3.00 9.07
N CYS A 37 15.93 2.73 10.38
CA CYS A 37 17.19 2.33 10.98
C CYS A 37 17.78 1.05 10.35
N GLU A 38 16.94 0.07 10.11
CA GLU A 38 17.34 -1.18 9.45
C GLU A 38 17.79 -0.95 8.02
N LEU A 39 17.04 -0.16 7.25
CA LEU A 39 17.38 0.16 5.86
C LEU A 39 18.67 0.98 5.74
N ILE A 40 18.89 1.97 6.62
CA ILE A 40 20.13 2.75 6.65
C ILE A 40 21.34 1.84 6.90
N ARG A 41 21.24 0.89 7.84
CA ARG A 41 22.32 -0.09 8.07
C ARG A 41 22.57 -0.94 6.84
N LEU A 42 21.52 -1.40 6.20
CA LEU A 42 21.60 -2.24 5.01
C LEU A 42 22.25 -1.51 3.84
N MET A 43 21.83 -0.29 3.54
CA MET A 43 22.33 0.49 2.39
C MET A 43 23.75 1.04 2.59
N SER A 44 24.12 1.34 3.83
CA SER A 44 25.40 2.01 4.10
C SER A 44 26.55 1.05 4.35
N ASP A 45 26.31 -0.23 4.39
CA ASP A 45 27.30 -1.24 4.78
C ASP A 45 28.08 -0.84 6.07
N GLY A 46 27.35 -0.23 7.01
CA GLY A 46 27.88 0.26 8.27
C GLY A 46 28.63 1.62 8.20
N ASN A 47 28.75 2.24 7.03
CA ASN A 47 29.49 3.50 6.84
C ASN A 47 28.70 4.76 7.27
N THR A 48 27.38 4.69 7.34
CA THR A 48 26.54 5.78 7.86
C THR A 48 26.27 5.57 9.33
N LEU A 49 26.79 6.48 10.16
CA LEU A 49 26.47 6.48 11.58
C LEU A 49 25.11 7.14 11.79
N PHE A 50 24.25 6.51 12.56
CA PHE A 50 22.99 7.08 13.01
C PHE A 50 22.71 6.74 14.47
N ARG A 51 21.90 7.58 15.12
CA ARG A 51 21.44 7.38 16.48
C ARG A 51 19.96 7.70 16.59
N ARG A 52 19.21 6.83 17.24
CA ARG A 52 17.83 7.06 17.61
C ARG A 52 17.72 7.47 19.07
N ASP A 53 16.96 8.49 19.37
CA ASP A 53 16.52 8.84 20.71
C ASP A 53 15.16 8.19 20.97
N ALA A 54 15.00 7.45 22.09
CA ALA A 54 13.81 6.65 22.34
C ALA A 54 12.51 7.47 22.38
N ASP A 55 12.58 8.69 22.87
CA ASP A 55 11.44 9.57 23.11
C ASP A 55 11.15 10.54 21.96
N LYS A 56 11.83 10.37 20.80
CA LYS A 56 11.71 11.29 19.66
C LYS A 56 11.39 10.55 18.37
N ASN A 57 10.62 11.21 17.50
CA ASN A 57 10.21 10.69 16.19
C ASN A 57 11.17 11.11 15.07
N GLY A 58 12.47 10.88 15.26
CA GLY A 58 13.49 11.22 14.27
C GLY A 58 14.80 10.48 14.51
N LEU A 59 15.80 10.78 13.68
CA LEU A 59 17.11 10.18 13.70
C LEU A 59 18.20 11.23 13.64
N TRP A 60 19.27 11.03 14.42
CA TRP A 60 20.55 11.68 14.19
C TRP A 60 21.30 10.89 13.11
N ILE A 61 21.66 11.53 12.03
CA ILE A 61 22.35 10.87 10.91
C ILE A 61 23.64 11.64 10.60
N SER A 62 24.75 10.90 10.43
CA SER A 62 25.99 11.47 9.94
C SER A 62 25.90 11.69 8.43
N GLN A 63 26.41 12.83 7.96
CA GLN A 63 26.55 13.07 6.52
C GLN A 63 27.97 12.69 6.07
N PRO A 64 28.13 12.09 4.88
CA PRO A 64 29.44 11.79 4.33
C PRO A 64 30.37 13.05 4.38
N GLY A 65 31.58 12.89 4.88
CA GLY A 65 32.54 13.96 5.02
C GLY A 65 32.30 14.99 6.13
N ARG A 66 31.24 14.82 6.95
CA ARG A 66 30.98 15.71 8.09
C ARG A 66 31.15 14.97 9.43
N ARG A 67 31.83 15.63 10.37
CA ARG A 67 32.01 15.08 11.73
C ARG A 67 30.76 15.20 12.63
N LYS A 68 29.80 16.04 12.26
CA LYS A 68 28.60 16.31 13.07
C LYS A 68 27.40 15.57 12.51
N MET A 69 26.66 14.92 13.40
CA MET A 69 25.35 14.36 13.08
C MET A 69 24.29 15.47 12.97
N ARG A 70 23.36 15.31 12.07
CA ARG A 70 22.19 16.17 11.90
C ARG A 70 20.95 15.44 12.37
N TRP A 71 20.08 16.15 13.08
CA TRP A 71 18.74 15.66 13.39
C TRP A 71 17.84 15.79 12.19
N ILE A 72 17.12 14.72 11.86
CA ILE A 72 16.16 14.65 10.75
C ILE A 72 14.91 13.95 11.25
N GLU A 73 13.72 14.52 11.00
CA GLU A 73 12.43 13.99 11.42
C GLU A 73 11.32 14.28 10.41
N GLY A 74 10.14 13.64 10.60
CA GLY A 74 8.94 13.88 9.80
C GLY A 74 9.17 13.71 8.31
N ALA A 75 8.64 14.63 7.52
CA ALA A 75 8.74 14.63 6.05
C ALA A 75 10.18 14.67 5.54
N GLU A 76 11.08 15.37 6.25
CA GLU A 76 12.49 15.44 5.86
C GLU A 76 13.18 14.08 5.97
N LEU A 77 12.85 13.28 6.98
CA LEU A 77 13.37 11.91 7.11
C LEU A 77 12.82 10.99 6.02
N VAL A 78 11.56 11.15 5.66
CA VAL A 78 10.94 10.41 4.55
C VAL A 78 11.64 10.73 3.23
N GLU A 79 11.87 12.02 2.91
CA GLU A 79 12.57 12.41 1.69
C GLU A 79 14.02 11.92 1.67
N TYR A 80 14.73 11.99 2.80
CA TYR A 80 16.06 11.40 2.93
C TYR A 80 16.07 9.90 2.58
N MET A 81 15.07 9.14 3.04
CA MET A 81 14.96 7.73 2.71
C MET A 81 14.59 7.50 1.24
N CYS A 82 13.74 8.35 0.66
CA CYS A 82 13.41 8.31 -0.77
C CYS A 82 14.65 8.58 -1.64
N GLU A 83 15.44 9.59 -1.29
CA GLU A 83 16.71 9.89 -1.99
C GLU A 83 17.69 8.71 -1.87
N ALA A 84 17.80 8.11 -0.68
CA ALA A 84 18.68 6.97 -0.46
C ALA A 84 18.33 5.75 -1.32
N VAL A 85 17.03 5.40 -1.43
CA VAL A 85 16.59 4.25 -2.25
C VAL A 85 16.54 4.56 -3.75
N SER A 86 16.54 5.84 -4.13
CA SER A 86 16.58 6.27 -5.52
C SER A 86 18.02 6.41 -6.06
N ASN A 87 19.03 6.10 -5.23
CA ASN A 87 20.43 6.18 -5.62
C ASN A 87 20.75 5.13 -6.69
N GLU A 88 21.33 5.56 -7.81
CA GLU A 88 21.73 4.71 -8.93
C GLU A 88 22.82 3.66 -8.57
N ASN A 89 23.52 3.87 -7.45
CA ASN A 89 24.54 2.92 -6.98
C ASN A 89 23.99 1.71 -6.21
N LEU A 90 22.66 1.66 -5.95
CA LEU A 90 22.05 0.48 -5.36
C LEU A 90 22.05 -0.66 -6.36
N ASN A 91 22.75 -1.75 -6.02
CA ASN A 91 22.69 -2.97 -6.81
C ASN A 91 21.33 -3.68 -6.64
N LEU A 92 21.05 -4.58 -7.55
CA LEU A 92 19.77 -5.29 -7.64
C LEU A 92 19.46 -6.12 -6.39
N ASP A 93 20.47 -6.78 -5.82
CA ASP A 93 20.31 -7.59 -4.60
C ASP A 93 19.98 -6.71 -3.39
N MET A 94 20.61 -5.55 -3.29
CA MET A 94 20.32 -4.58 -2.24
C MET A 94 18.89 -4.04 -2.37
N LEU A 95 18.47 -3.69 -3.58
CA LEU A 95 17.11 -3.19 -3.82
C LEU A 95 16.07 -4.29 -3.50
N ALA A 96 16.32 -5.54 -3.87
CA ALA A 96 15.48 -6.68 -3.52
C ALA A 96 15.39 -6.87 -2.00
N ALA A 97 16.52 -6.77 -1.31
CA ALA A 97 16.56 -6.87 0.16
C ALA A 97 15.78 -5.73 0.83
N ILE A 98 15.85 -4.50 0.31
CA ILE A 98 15.05 -3.35 0.78
C ILE A 98 13.56 -3.63 0.55
N CYS A 99 13.17 -4.00 -0.67
CA CYS A 99 11.78 -4.35 -0.99
C CYS A 99 11.24 -5.45 -0.06
N SER A 100 12.04 -6.49 0.21
CA SER A 100 11.63 -7.57 1.09
C SER A 100 11.30 -7.09 2.50
N ARG A 101 12.07 -6.14 3.05
CA ARG A 101 11.83 -5.57 4.39
C ARG A 101 10.64 -4.62 4.40
N VAL A 102 10.58 -3.73 3.42
CA VAL A 102 9.51 -2.73 3.34
C VAL A 102 8.15 -3.37 3.12
N PHE A 103 8.06 -4.30 2.17
CA PHE A 103 6.79 -4.98 1.83
C PHE A 103 6.50 -6.21 2.70
N ARG A 104 7.44 -6.58 3.59
CA ARG A 104 7.33 -7.74 4.51
C ARG A 104 7.01 -9.03 3.79
N THR A 105 7.64 -9.24 2.65
CA THR A 105 7.47 -10.42 1.82
C THR A 105 8.78 -10.77 1.12
N ARG A 106 8.83 -11.92 0.47
CA ARG A 106 10.00 -12.29 -0.33
C ARG A 106 10.08 -11.41 -1.56
N ALA A 107 11.25 -10.80 -1.76
CA ALA A 107 11.59 -10.08 -2.98
C ALA A 107 12.98 -10.55 -3.44
N VAL A 108 13.12 -10.84 -4.71
CA VAL A 108 14.36 -11.33 -5.32
C VAL A 108 14.63 -10.64 -6.65
N PRO A 109 15.89 -10.50 -7.06
CA PRO A 109 16.19 -10.12 -8.42
C PRO A 109 15.51 -11.07 -9.43
N GLY A 110 15.04 -10.53 -10.53
CA GLY A 110 14.37 -11.28 -11.56
C GLY A 110 14.44 -10.61 -12.92
N GLU A 111 13.97 -11.32 -13.91
CA GLU A 111 13.89 -10.89 -15.31
C GLU A 111 12.53 -11.25 -15.84
N THR A 112 11.92 -10.38 -16.65
CA THR A 112 10.65 -10.71 -17.30
C THR A 112 10.87 -11.72 -18.40
N PRO A 113 10.07 -12.79 -18.49
CA PRO A 113 10.21 -13.81 -19.53
C PRO A 113 10.10 -13.26 -20.96
N ASP A 114 9.23 -12.27 -21.14
CA ASP A 114 8.86 -11.76 -22.46
C ASP A 114 9.83 -10.72 -23.01
N THR A 115 10.36 -9.84 -22.16
CA THR A 115 11.19 -8.70 -22.60
C THR A 115 12.64 -8.80 -22.16
N GLY A 116 12.99 -9.69 -21.24
CA GLY A 116 14.32 -9.74 -20.64
C GLY A 116 14.63 -8.55 -19.74
N GLU A 117 13.61 -7.79 -19.33
CA GLU A 117 13.80 -6.64 -18.45
C GLU A 117 14.23 -7.09 -17.06
N ILE A 118 15.32 -6.49 -16.57
CA ILE A 118 15.85 -6.79 -15.23
C ILE A 118 15.10 -5.94 -14.19
N GLY A 119 14.68 -6.58 -13.09
CA GLY A 119 13.95 -5.91 -12.02
C GLY A 119 13.82 -6.75 -10.76
N ILE A 120 12.81 -6.50 -9.97
CA ILE A 120 12.53 -7.18 -8.72
C ILE A 120 11.22 -7.95 -8.84
N ARG A 121 11.28 -9.26 -8.59
CA ARG A 121 10.12 -10.11 -8.42
C ARG A 121 9.74 -10.15 -6.94
N ILE A 122 8.52 -9.74 -6.64
CA ILE A 122 7.96 -9.62 -5.28
C ILE A 122 6.84 -10.64 -5.13
N ASP A 123 6.93 -11.49 -4.12
CA ASP A 123 5.84 -12.39 -3.76
C ASP A 123 4.74 -11.58 -3.06
N THR A 124 3.52 -11.67 -3.52
CA THR A 124 2.39 -10.97 -2.89
C THR A 124 1.88 -11.69 -1.66
N GLY A 125 2.15 -13.00 -1.56
CA GLY A 125 1.63 -13.90 -0.54
C GLY A 125 0.14 -14.19 -0.68
N MET A 126 -0.49 -13.76 -1.78
CA MET A 126 -1.94 -13.85 -1.97
C MET A 126 -2.46 -15.27 -2.10
N GLU A 127 -1.60 -16.24 -2.44
CA GLU A 127 -1.92 -17.67 -2.45
C GLU A 127 -2.39 -18.18 -1.07
N SER A 128 -1.88 -17.58 0.00
CA SER A 128 -2.27 -17.93 1.38
C SER A 128 -3.43 -17.11 1.92
N PHE A 129 -3.89 -16.10 1.19
CA PHE A 129 -4.98 -15.24 1.64
C PHE A 129 -6.33 -15.97 1.61
N ARG A 130 -7.07 -15.90 2.71
CA ARG A 130 -8.46 -16.37 2.81
C ARG A 130 -9.31 -15.33 3.50
N CYS A 131 -10.30 -14.81 2.80
CA CYS A 131 -11.21 -13.81 3.37
C CYS A 131 -12.05 -14.46 4.48
N GLN A 132 -11.88 -14.00 5.72
CA GLN A 132 -12.63 -14.48 6.88
C GLN A 132 -13.92 -13.70 7.10
N GLN A 133 -14.31 -12.82 6.18
CA GLN A 133 -15.51 -11.99 6.28
C GLN A 133 -15.56 -11.15 7.59
N CYS A 134 -14.42 -10.72 8.07
CA CYS A 134 -14.29 -9.96 9.33
C CYS A 134 -14.79 -8.50 9.23
N GLY A 135 -15.01 -7.98 8.03
CA GLY A 135 -15.46 -6.61 7.77
C GLY A 135 -14.40 -5.52 7.96
N GLN A 136 -13.17 -5.86 8.35
CA GLN A 136 -12.13 -4.86 8.64
C GLN A 136 -11.78 -3.99 7.44
N CYS A 137 -11.72 -4.56 6.23
CA CYS A 137 -11.50 -3.80 5.01
C CYS A 137 -12.57 -2.72 4.75
N CYS A 138 -13.79 -2.91 5.22
CA CYS A 138 -14.88 -1.95 5.06
C CYS A 138 -14.92 -0.86 6.15
N ARG A 139 -14.20 -1.06 7.25
CA ARG A 139 -14.10 -0.12 8.36
C ARG A 139 -12.82 0.70 8.33
N ASN A 140 -11.71 0.03 7.96
CA ASN A 140 -10.36 0.60 8.08
C ASN A 140 -9.77 1.02 6.73
N LEU A 141 -10.55 0.94 5.63
CA LEU A 141 -10.11 1.45 4.34
C LEU A 141 -10.17 2.97 4.33
N ASP A 142 -9.02 3.60 4.32
CA ASP A 142 -8.88 5.06 4.16
C ASP A 142 -8.64 5.45 2.69
N TYR A 143 -9.28 4.73 1.76
CA TYR A 143 -9.19 4.98 0.31
C TYR A 143 -10.42 5.69 -0.23
N ARG A 144 -10.83 6.75 0.46
CA ARG A 144 -12.08 7.43 0.16
C ARG A 144 -12.11 8.06 -1.23
N ASP A 145 -10.96 8.47 -1.77
CA ASP A 145 -10.83 9.11 -3.09
C ASP A 145 -10.33 8.13 -4.18
N ALA A 146 -10.42 6.83 -3.94
CA ALA A 146 -9.87 5.80 -4.83
C ALA A 146 -10.91 5.13 -5.76
N LEU A 147 -12.13 5.66 -5.86
CA LEU A 147 -13.07 5.20 -6.87
C LEU A 147 -12.62 5.72 -8.24
N THR A 148 -12.47 4.83 -9.21
CA THR A 148 -12.01 5.21 -10.54
C THR A 148 -13.18 5.67 -11.44
N GLU A 149 -12.86 6.39 -12.52
CA GLU A 149 -13.85 6.77 -13.52
C GLU A 149 -14.46 5.54 -14.21
N GLU A 150 -13.66 4.48 -14.41
CA GLU A 150 -14.09 3.20 -14.96
C GLU A 150 -15.08 2.50 -14.01
N ASP A 151 -14.86 2.57 -12.70
CA ASP A 151 -15.82 2.06 -11.73
C ASP A 151 -17.15 2.80 -11.82
N VAL A 152 -17.13 4.13 -11.95
CA VAL A 152 -18.35 4.94 -12.11
C VAL A 152 -19.09 4.56 -13.40
N LYS A 153 -18.39 4.53 -14.55
CA LYS A 153 -18.97 4.12 -15.84
C LYS A 153 -19.58 2.71 -15.78
N ARG A 154 -18.90 1.78 -15.10
CA ARG A 154 -19.40 0.43 -14.92
C ARG A 154 -20.65 0.39 -14.06
N LEU A 155 -20.71 1.14 -12.97
CA LEU A 155 -21.89 1.23 -12.11
C LEU A 155 -23.07 1.91 -12.82
N GLU A 156 -22.81 2.94 -13.63
CA GLU A 156 -23.81 3.59 -14.47
C GLU A 156 -24.39 2.61 -15.51
N ALA A 157 -23.55 1.86 -16.21
CA ALA A 157 -23.96 0.85 -17.19
C ALA A 157 -24.78 -0.28 -16.55
N LEU A 158 -24.55 -0.59 -15.28
CA LEU A 158 -25.31 -1.59 -14.52
C LEU A 158 -26.55 -1.02 -13.85
N GLY A 159 -26.84 0.28 -13.99
CA GLY A 159 -27.99 0.95 -13.37
C GLY A 159 -27.95 0.96 -11.83
N ARG A 160 -26.75 0.86 -11.22
CA ARG A 160 -26.57 0.80 -9.75
C ARG A 160 -26.64 2.20 -9.12
N ASN A 161 -27.79 2.86 -9.28
CA ASN A 161 -28.04 4.18 -8.70
C ASN A 161 -27.96 4.16 -7.16
N ASP A 162 -28.34 3.06 -6.54
CA ASP A 162 -28.21 2.84 -5.09
C ASP A 162 -26.76 3.01 -4.59
N ILE A 163 -25.77 2.69 -5.42
CA ILE A 163 -24.35 2.90 -5.13
C ILE A 163 -23.92 4.31 -5.52
N LEU A 164 -24.32 4.76 -6.73
CA LEU A 164 -23.92 6.06 -7.27
C LEU A 164 -24.42 7.24 -6.42
N ASP A 165 -25.57 7.13 -5.78
CA ASP A 165 -26.12 8.12 -4.84
C ASP A 165 -25.24 8.31 -3.59
N ARG A 166 -24.28 7.42 -3.37
CA ARG A 166 -23.29 7.50 -2.28
C ARG A 166 -21.88 7.82 -2.76
N VAL A 167 -21.75 8.26 -4.00
CA VAL A 167 -20.47 8.70 -4.59
C VAL A 167 -20.45 10.22 -4.68
N GLY A 168 -19.50 10.84 -3.99
CA GLY A 168 -19.22 12.27 -4.13
C GLY A 168 -18.42 12.55 -5.40
N LYS A 169 -18.81 13.55 -6.17
CA LYS A 169 -18.09 14.00 -7.38
C LYS A 169 -17.45 15.35 -7.10
N PHE A 170 -16.13 15.39 -7.11
CA PHE A 170 -15.32 16.58 -6.84
C PHE A 170 -14.36 16.84 -8.02
N LYS A 171 -13.65 17.96 -7.98
CA LYS A 171 -12.58 18.26 -8.93
C LYS A 171 -11.28 18.51 -8.18
N SER A 172 -10.18 17.97 -8.68
CA SER A 172 -8.84 18.33 -8.22
C SER A 172 -8.52 19.79 -8.58
N PRO A 173 -7.45 20.37 -8.00
CA PRO A 173 -6.97 21.70 -8.41
C PRO A 173 -6.66 21.79 -9.90
N GLU A 174 -6.26 20.69 -10.54
CA GLU A 174 -5.98 20.57 -11.98
C GLU A 174 -7.24 20.30 -12.82
N GLY A 175 -8.43 20.31 -12.20
CA GLY A 175 -9.70 20.09 -12.86
C GLY A 175 -10.08 18.65 -13.16
N LYS A 176 -9.25 17.67 -12.74
CA LYS A 176 -9.56 16.24 -12.93
C LYS A 176 -10.67 15.79 -11.97
N PRO A 177 -11.56 14.88 -12.41
CA PRO A 177 -12.62 14.36 -11.54
C PRO A 177 -12.00 13.51 -10.42
N ILE A 178 -12.53 13.70 -9.20
CA ILE A 178 -12.26 12.87 -8.02
C ILE A 178 -13.58 12.28 -7.58
N TYR A 179 -13.64 10.98 -7.44
CA TYR A 179 -14.82 10.26 -6.98
C TYR A 179 -14.58 9.72 -5.57
N ARG A 180 -15.33 10.26 -4.62
CA ARG A 180 -15.17 9.96 -3.18
C ARG A 180 -16.25 9.00 -2.68
N ILE A 181 -15.89 8.01 -1.92
CA ILE A 181 -16.75 6.99 -1.33
C ILE A 181 -16.50 6.93 0.20
N TRP A 182 -17.47 6.70 1.01
CA TRP A 182 -18.92 6.69 0.78
C TRP A 182 -19.51 7.94 1.38
N MET A 183 -20.39 8.59 0.65
CA MET A 183 -21.08 9.78 1.13
C MET A 183 -22.38 9.39 1.84
N LYS A 184 -22.75 10.15 2.86
CA LYS A 184 -24.10 10.08 3.44
C LYS A 184 -25.11 10.53 2.40
N GLN A 185 -26.21 9.79 2.28
CA GLN A 185 -27.22 10.05 1.26
C GLN A 185 -27.79 11.47 1.40
N GLY A 186 -27.73 12.25 0.31
CA GLY A 186 -28.20 13.62 0.27
C GLY A 186 -27.37 14.65 1.04
N LYS A 187 -26.15 14.28 1.51
CA LYS A 187 -25.25 15.16 2.26
C LYS A 187 -23.86 15.17 1.67
N LEU A 188 -23.11 16.24 1.90
CA LEU A 188 -21.66 16.33 1.57
C LEU A 188 -20.78 15.84 2.72
N GLU A 189 -21.22 14.81 3.44
CA GLU A 189 -20.52 14.19 4.56
C GLU A 189 -20.17 12.76 4.24
N LEU A 190 -19.04 12.30 4.75
CA LEU A 190 -18.60 10.91 4.61
C LEU A 190 -19.30 10.01 5.63
N GLU A 191 -19.57 8.77 5.21
CA GLU A 191 -19.93 7.72 6.16
C GLU A 191 -18.72 7.34 7.01
N GLU A 192 -18.94 6.90 8.24
CA GLU A 192 -17.88 6.41 9.11
C GLU A 192 -17.40 5.02 8.68
N GLU A 193 -18.34 4.16 8.28
CA GLU A 193 -18.10 2.81 7.77
C GLU A 193 -18.76 2.64 6.40
N CYS A 194 -18.40 1.58 5.67
CA CYS A 194 -19.03 1.25 4.39
C CYS A 194 -20.53 0.96 4.59
N PRO A 195 -21.44 1.70 3.95
CA PRO A 195 -22.89 1.52 4.11
C PRO A 195 -23.41 0.20 3.54
N PHE A 196 -22.58 -0.51 2.77
CA PHE A 196 -22.90 -1.82 2.20
C PHE A 196 -22.32 -2.99 3.03
N LEU A 197 -21.76 -2.71 4.20
CA LEU A 197 -21.31 -3.72 5.15
C LEU A 197 -22.50 -4.16 6.01
N LYS A 198 -22.83 -5.44 6.01
CA LYS A 198 -23.93 -6.02 6.79
C LYS A 198 -23.43 -7.15 7.68
N LYS A 199 -23.76 -7.10 8.97
CA LYS A 199 -23.48 -8.19 9.91
C LYS A 199 -24.44 -9.36 9.62
N ILE A 200 -23.90 -10.60 9.62
CA ILE A 200 -24.69 -11.81 9.54
C ILE A 200 -25.17 -12.14 10.96
N PRO A 201 -26.49 -12.16 11.25
CA PRO A 201 -27.00 -12.19 12.62
C PRO A 201 -26.58 -13.40 13.44
N THR A 202 -26.41 -14.56 12.79
CA THR A 202 -26.13 -15.85 13.43
C THR A 202 -24.64 -16.19 13.50
N GLU A 203 -23.78 -15.34 12.90
CA GLU A 203 -22.35 -15.60 12.76
C GLU A 203 -21.55 -14.36 13.16
N ASN A 204 -20.31 -14.57 13.61
CA ASN A 204 -19.39 -13.44 13.83
C ASN A 204 -18.73 -13.04 12.49
N ARG A 205 -19.56 -12.86 11.46
CA ARG A 205 -19.15 -12.55 10.09
C ARG A 205 -19.93 -11.38 9.52
N TRP A 206 -19.37 -10.82 8.46
CA TRP A 206 -19.93 -9.69 7.74
C TRP A 206 -20.01 -9.99 6.25
N CYS A 207 -21.04 -9.51 5.59
CA CYS A 207 -21.15 -9.60 4.14
C CYS A 207 -21.16 -8.22 3.49
N CYS A 208 -20.66 -8.16 2.26
CA CYS A 208 -20.74 -6.99 1.42
C CYS A 208 -21.97 -7.10 0.51
N LEU A 209 -22.92 -6.16 0.65
CA LEU A 209 -24.17 -6.17 -0.13
C LEU A 209 -23.94 -5.87 -1.63
N ILE A 210 -22.77 -5.33 -2.00
CA ILE A 210 -22.40 -5.03 -3.37
C ILE A 210 -21.21 -5.89 -3.83
N HIS A 211 -21.10 -7.13 -3.31
CA HIS A 211 -19.95 -7.99 -3.54
C HIS A 211 -19.69 -8.27 -5.03
N ASP A 212 -20.75 -8.43 -5.82
CA ASP A 212 -20.75 -8.67 -7.25
C ASP A 212 -20.27 -7.47 -8.10
N VAL A 213 -20.50 -6.27 -7.59
CA VAL A 213 -20.20 -5.00 -8.27
C VAL A 213 -19.22 -4.11 -7.51
N LYS A 214 -18.45 -4.69 -6.61
CA LYS A 214 -17.44 -3.95 -5.81
C LYS A 214 -16.61 -2.99 -6.67
N PRO A 215 -16.30 -1.78 -6.18
CA PRO A 215 -15.26 -0.95 -6.75
C PRO A 215 -13.92 -1.67 -6.87
N THR A 216 -13.09 -1.25 -7.82
CA THR A 216 -11.78 -1.84 -8.08
C THR A 216 -10.92 -1.90 -6.83
N ILE A 217 -10.87 -0.83 -6.04
CA ILE A 217 -10.13 -0.79 -4.78
C ILE A 217 -10.59 -1.86 -3.79
N CYS A 218 -11.90 -2.12 -3.72
CA CYS A 218 -12.45 -3.16 -2.85
C CYS A 218 -12.19 -4.58 -3.37
N ARG A 219 -12.10 -4.75 -4.71
CA ARG A 219 -11.79 -6.04 -5.34
C ARG A 219 -10.33 -6.43 -5.20
N GLN A 220 -9.45 -5.43 -5.22
CA GLN A 220 -8.00 -5.61 -5.11
C GLN A 220 -7.53 -5.74 -3.66
N TYR A 221 -8.39 -5.49 -2.68
CA TYR A 221 -8.02 -5.61 -1.27
C TYR A 221 -7.93 -7.08 -0.81
N PRO A 222 -6.89 -7.41 -0.03
CA PRO A 222 -5.66 -6.66 0.17
C PRO A 222 -4.74 -6.86 -1.04
N VAL A 223 -3.92 -5.86 -1.34
CA VAL A 223 -2.91 -5.97 -2.42
C VAL A 223 -1.64 -6.69 -1.98
N SER A 224 -1.46 -6.87 -0.68
CA SER A 224 -0.30 -7.57 -0.09
C SER A 224 -0.58 -7.98 1.35
N ARG A 225 0.27 -8.85 1.88
CA ARG A 225 0.24 -9.25 3.29
C ARG A 225 0.48 -8.05 4.24
N LYS A 226 1.39 -7.13 3.88
CA LYS A 226 1.61 -5.89 4.63
C LYS A 226 0.33 -5.07 4.72
N HIS A 227 -0.35 -4.87 3.60
CA HIS A 227 -1.60 -4.10 3.54
C HIS A 227 -2.68 -4.72 4.44
N ALA A 228 -2.86 -6.04 4.40
CA ALA A 228 -3.78 -6.74 5.29
C ALA A 228 -3.43 -6.52 6.77
N SER A 229 -2.14 -6.68 7.13
CA SER A 229 -1.67 -6.50 8.51
C SER A 229 -1.93 -5.09 9.03
N MET A 230 -1.70 -4.06 8.22
CA MET A 230 -1.88 -2.66 8.62
C MET A 230 -3.34 -2.28 8.81
N THR A 231 -4.25 -2.95 8.12
CA THR A 231 -5.70 -2.74 8.25
C THR A 231 -6.36 -3.72 9.23
N GLY A 232 -5.57 -4.54 9.94
CA GLY A 232 -6.06 -5.52 10.92
C GLY A 232 -6.86 -6.67 10.29
N CYS A 233 -6.60 -7.01 9.02
CA CYS A 233 -7.26 -8.11 8.36
C CYS A 233 -6.61 -9.45 8.76
N PRO A 234 -7.36 -10.41 9.32
CA PRO A 234 -6.84 -11.72 9.73
C PRO A 234 -6.72 -12.72 8.58
N GLY A 235 -6.94 -12.31 7.33
CA GLY A 235 -7.03 -13.21 6.18
C GLY A 235 -5.75 -13.99 5.84
N PHE A 236 -4.64 -13.69 6.48
CA PHE A 236 -3.37 -14.42 6.40
C PHE A 236 -3.02 -15.19 7.67
N ASP A 237 -3.85 -15.05 8.71
CA ASP A 237 -3.67 -15.82 9.94
C ASP A 237 -4.09 -17.26 9.65
N LYS A 238 -3.25 -18.18 10.10
CA LYS A 238 -3.64 -19.59 10.04
C LYS A 238 -4.59 -19.85 11.21
N ASP A 239 -5.70 -20.48 10.92
CA ASP A 239 -6.65 -21.01 11.92
C ASP A 239 -5.94 -21.96 12.88
#